data_d03ca17b75c1757609cf097133ad3d6a
#
_entry.id   d03ca17b75c1757609cf097133ad3d6a
#
_cell.length_a   1.000
_cell.length_b   1.000
_cell.length_c   1.000
_cell.angle_alpha   90.00
_cell.angle_beta   90.00
_cell.angle_gamma   90.00
#
_symmetry.space_group_name_H-M   'P 1'
#
loop_
_entity.id
_entity.type
_entity.pdbx_description
1 polymer ?
#
loop_
_entity_poly.entity_id
_entity_poly.type
_entity_poly.pdbx_seq_one_letter_code
_entity_poly.pdbx_strand_id
1 'polypeptide(L)'
;MTLRPDDPGDAPALGAILSDWIDETEWMPRLHSRDEDRGFVAGLIATAEVWTDATCSGFIARSGEELPALYIAAHARGTGLGAQLVHHARSGRDRLGLWTFQANSRAIAFYRRQGFREAARTDGDNDEDLPDMRLIWERAP
;
A
#
# COMPACT_ATOMS: atom_id res chain seq x y z
N MET A 1 14.68 -11.59 5.57
CA MET A 1 13.23 -11.33 5.65
C MET A 1 12.55 -12.05 4.51
N THR A 2 11.66 -12.97 4.81
CA THR A 2 11.04 -13.83 3.81
C THR A 2 9.60 -13.39 3.57
N LEU A 3 9.26 -13.11 2.31
CA LEU A 3 7.90 -12.78 1.92
C LEU A 3 7.13 -14.07 1.63
N ARG A 4 5.83 -14.04 1.85
CA ARG A 4 4.92 -15.13 1.51
C ARG A 4 3.62 -14.58 0.93
N PRO A 5 2.92 -15.39 0.11
CA PRO A 5 1.54 -15.04 -0.26
C PRO A 5 0.68 -14.96 0.98
N ASP A 6 -0.42 -14.22 0.86
CA ASP A 6 -1.41 -14.11 1.92
C ASP A 6 -2.13 -15.43 2.20
N ASP A 7 -2.77 -15.45 3.35
CA ASP A 7 -3.72 -16.47 3.78
C ASP A 7 -5.01 -15.74 4.18
N PRO A 8 -6.21 -16.29 3.95
CA PRO A 8 -7.46 -15.63 4.38
C PRO A 8 -7.48 -15.27 5.86
N GLY A 9 -6.77 -16.03 6.70
CA GLY A 9 -6.64 -15.75 8.13
C GLY A 9 -5.79 -14.52 8.45
N ASP A 10 -5.13 -13.90 7.48
CA ASP A 10 -4.31 -12.71 7.69
C ASP A 10 -5.12 -11.40 7.77
N ALA A 11 -6.39 -11.41 7.34
CA ALA A 11 -7.19 -10.18 7.27
C ALA A 11 -7.25 -9.40 8.58
N PRO A 12 -7.40 -10.02 9.76
CA PRO A 12 -7.38 -9.26 11.01
C PRO A 12 -6.05 -8.54 11.26
N ALA A 13 -4.92 -9.23 11.07
CA ALA A 13 -3.60 -8.64 11.32
C ALA A 13 -3.27 -7.54 10.30
N LEU A 14 -3.52 -7.78 9.02
CA LEU A 14 -3.23 -6.80 7.97
C LEU A 14 -4.21 -5.63 8.05
N GLY A 15 -5.47 -5.88 8.37
CA GLY A 15 -6.46 -4.83 8.59
C GLY A 15 -6.08 -3.92 9.75
N ALA A 16 -5.49 -4.47 10.81
CA ALA A 16 -4.99 -3.68 11.93
C ALA A 16 -3.87 -2.73 11.51
N ILE A 17 -2.99 -3.16 10.62
CA ILE A 17 -1.92 -2.29 10.08
C ILE A 17 -2.52 -1.07 9.38
N LEU A 18 -3.50 -1.27 8.51
CA LEU A 18 -4.20 -0.18 7.84
C LEU A 18 -4.89 0.74 8.85
N SER A 19 -5.62 0.17 9.79
CA SER A 19 -6.36 0.92 10.79
C SER A 19 -5.44 1.77 11.67
N ASP A 20 -4.32 1.18 12.12
CA ASP A 20 -3.34 1.89 12.93
C ASP A 20 -2.70 3.03 12.15
N TRP A 21 -2.41 2.83 10.86
CA TRP A 21 -1.89 3.89 10.00
C TRP A 21 -2.85 5.07 9.91
N ILE A 22 -4.15 4.79 9.74
CA ILE A 22 -5.18 5.84 9.70
C ILE A 22 -5.20 6.61 11.03
N ASP A 23 -5.19 5.89 12.16
CA ASP A 23 -5.25 6.50 13.48
C ASP A 23 -4.03 7.38 13.78
N GLU A 24 -2.84 6.98 13.32
CA GLU A 24 -1.60 7.73 13.58
C GLU A 24 -1.34 8.86 12.58
N THR A 25 -2.15 8.99 11.52
CA THR A 25 -1.94 9.96 10.44
C THR A 25 -2.92 11.12 10.60
N GLU A 26 -2.41 12.26 11.08
CA GLU A 26 -3.24 13.42 11.46
C GLU A 26 -4.10 13.97 10.34
N TRP A 27 -3.58 14.02 9.11
CA TRP A 27 -4.30 14.57 7.96
C TRP A 27 -5.30 13.59 7.34
N MET A 28 -5.30 12.33 7.75
CA MET A 28 -6.17 11.30 7.20
C MET A 28 -7.48 11.23 8.01
N PRO A 29 -8.65 11.49 7.38
CA PRO A 29 -9.92 11.34 8.09
C PRO A 29 -10.23 9.86 8.32
N ARG A 30 -10.81 9.55 9.48
CA ARG A 30 -11.31 8.20 9.72
C ARG A 30 -12.76 8.13 9.24
N LEU A 31 -12.94 7.65 8.03
CA LEU A 31 -14.26 7.51 7.40
C LEU A 31 -14.92 6.17 7.70
N HIS A 32 -14.14 5.17 8.09
CA HIS A 32 -14.61 3.80 8.30
C HIS A 32 -14.18 3.30 9.68
N SER A 33 -14.93 2.33 10.21
CA SER A 33 -14.58 1.67 11.46
C SER A 33 -13.39 0.72 11.26
N ARG A 34 -12.80 0.26 12.36
CA ARG A 34 -11.74 -0.75 12.30
C ARG A 34 -12.24 -2.05 11.66
N ASP A 35 -13.51 -2.43 11.91
CA ASP A 35 -14.11 -3.59 11.27
C ASP A 35 -14.26 -3.41 9.76
N GLU A 36 -14.60 -2.21 9.31
CA GLU A 36 -14.68 -1.88 7.89
C GLU A 36 -13.30 -1.90 7.24
N ASP A 37 -12.25 -1.44 7.93
CA ASP A 37 -10.87 -1.52 7.45
C ASP A 37 -10.45 -2.97 7.26
N ARG A 38 -10.80 -3.84 8.21
CA ARG A 38 -10.56 -5.29 8.09
C ARG A 38 -11.30 -5.87 6.89
N GLY A 39 -12.54 -5.48 6.70
CA GLY A 39 -13.35 -5.90 5.55
C GLY A 39 -12.76 -5.47 4.21
N PHE A 40 -12.20 -4.25 4.15
CA PHE A 40 -11.51 -3.79 2.96
C PHE A 40 -10.29 -4.67 2.63
N VAL A 41 -9.48 -4.98 3.63
CA VAL A 41 -8.31 -5.84 3.45
C VAL A 41 -8.74 -7.28 3.09
N ALA A 42 -9.79 -7.80 3.71
CA ALA A 42 -10.34 -9.11 3.34
C ALA A 42 -10.78 -9.13 1.88
N GLY A 43 -11.35 -8.04 1.39
CA GLY A 43 -11.71 -7.88 -0.03
C GLY A 43 -10.49 -7.90 -0.94
N LEU A 44 -9.40 -7.25 -0.55
CA LEU A 44 -8.14 -7.31 -1.31
C LEU A 44 -7.59 -8.74 -1.36
N ILE A 45 -7.60 -9.44 -0.24
CA ILE A 45 -7.16 -10.83 -0.16
C ILE A 45 -7.97 -11.72 -1.11
N ALA A 46 -9.27 -11.47 -1.21
CA ALA A 46 -10.17 -12.26 -2.07
C ALA A 46 -10.01 -11.94 -3.56
N THR A 47 -9.61 -10.72 -3.94
CA THR A 47 -9.68 -10.24 -5.33
C THR A 47 -8.35 -9.80 -5.93
N ALA A 48 -7.32 -9.57 -5.11
CA ALA A 48 -6.01 -9.13 -5.55
C ALA A 48 -4.94 -10.14 -5.12
N GLU A 49 -3.73 -9.97 -5.65
CA GLU A 49 -2.56 -10.69 -5.15
C GLU A 49 -2.00 -9.91 -3.97
N VAL A 50 -1.86 -10.57 -2.82
CA VAL A 50 -1.36 -9.94 -1.59
C VAL A 50 -0.19 -10.73 -1.05
N TRP A 51 0.89 -10.04 -0.69
CA TRP A 51 2.07 -10.62 -0.05
C TRP A 51 2.34 -9.93 1.27
N THR A 52 2.83 -10.70 2.22
CA THR A 52 3.23 -10.23 3.53
C THR A 52 4.52 -10.94 3.96
N ASP A 53 4.97 -10.69 5.17
CA ASP A 53 6.08 -11.42 5.76
C ASP A 53 5.58 -12.42 6.82
N ALA A 54 6.49 -13.20 7.40
CA ALA A 54 6.13 -14.26 8.34
C ALA A 54 5.37 -13.77 9.58
N THR A 55 5.58 -12.51 9.97
CA THR A 55 4.99 -11.93 11.18
C THR A 55 3.86 -10.95 10.89
N CYS A 56 3.41 -10.85 9.63
CA CYS A 56 2.38 -9.88 9.22
C CYS A 56 2.74 -8.46 9.64
N SER A 57 3.99 -8.06 9.38
CA SER A 57 4.51 -6.72 9.74
C SER A 57 4.26 -5.67 8.65
N GLY A 58 3.82 -6.09 7.49
CA GLY A 58 3.46 -5.23 6.38
C GLY A 58 2.86 -6.07 5.26
N PHE A 59 2.23 -5.40 4.29
CA PHE A 59 1.68 -6.10 3.14
C PHE A 59 1.59 -5.19 1.93
N ILE A 60 1.58 -5.80 0.75
CA ILE A 60 1.34 -5.14 -0.53
C ILE A 60 0.26 -5.91 -1.28
N ALA A 61 -0.65 -5.18 -1.93
CA ALA A 61 -1.64 -5.75 -2.82
C ALA A 61 -1.35 -5.31 -4.26
N ARG A 62 -1.54 -6.23 -5.21
CA ARG A 62 -1.39 -5.96 -6.63
C ARG A 62 -2.60 -6.51 -7.38
N SER A 63 -3.18 -5.68 -8.22
CA SER A 63 -4.29 -6.06 -9.10
C SER A 63 -3.92 -5.63 -10.52
N GLY A 64 -3.49 -6.58 -11.36
CA GLY A 64 -2.95 -6.25 -12.67
C GLY A 64 -1.69 -5.40 -12.56
N GLU A 65 -1.74 -4.18 -13.10
CA GLU A 65 -0.64 -3.21 -13.01
C GLU A 65 -0.84 -2.19 -11.89
N GLU A 66 -1.89 -2.34 -11.07
CA GLU A 66 -2.20 -1.42 -9.98
C GLU A 66 -1.74 -1.97 -8.62
N LEU A 67 -1.27 -1.06 -7.77
CA LEU A 67 -0.95 -1.33 -6.38
C LEU A 67 -1.97 -0.62 -5.48
N PRO A 68 -3.10 -1.25 -5.15
CA PRO A 68 -4.13 -0.59 -4.34
C PRO A 68 -3.74 -0.40 -2.87
N ALA A 69 -2.73 -1.12 -2.37
CA ALA A 69 -2.34 -0.99 -0.97
C ALA A 69 -0.88 -1.37 -0.76
N LEU A 70 -0.20 -0.61 0.08
CA LEU A 70 1.09 -0.93 0.68
C LEU A 70 1.14 -0.27 2.05
N TYR A 71 1.16 -1.07 3.10
CA TYR A 71 1.20 -0.57 4.47
C TYR A 71 2.20 -1.37 5.29
N ILE A 72 2.98 -0.66 6.12
CA ILE A 72 3.99 -1.25 6.98
C ILE A 72 3.66 -0.87 8.42
N ALA A 73 3.64 -1.85 9.32
CA ALA A 73 3.43 -1.59 10.73
C ALA A 73 4.53 -0.68 11.29
N ALA A 74 4.18 0.17 12.24
CA ALA A 74 5.10 1.17 12.78
C ALA A 74 6.43 0.55 13.25
N HIS A 75 6.36 -0.61 13.93
CA HIS A 75 7.56 -1.29 14.46
C HIS A 75 8.48 -1.85 13.36
N ALA A 76 7.99 -2.00 12.13
CA ALA A 76 8.74 -2.58 11.01
C ALA A 76 9.20 -1.52 9.99
N ARG A 77 8.87 -0.24 10.19
CA ARG A 77 9.31 0.83 9.31
C ARG A 77 10.81 1.05 9.42
N GLY A 78 11.44 1.37 8.30
CA GLY A 78 12.88 1.56 8.24
C GLY A 78 13.69 0.27 8.23
N THR A 79 13.05 -0.90 8.08
CA THR A 79 13.71 -2.21 8.06
C THR A 79 13.98 -2.71 6.64
N GLY A 80 13.48 -2.02 5.61
CA GLY A 80 13.57 -2.45 4.22
C GLY A 80 12.41 -3.32 3.76
N LEU A 81 11.43 -3.62 4.62
CA LEU A 81 10.29 -4.45 4.26
C LEU A 81 9.48 -3.84 3.11
N GLY A 82 9.21 -2.54 3.14
CA GLY A 82 8.49 -1.86 2.07
C GLY A 82 9.18 -2.00 0.72
N ALA A 83 10.50 -1.81 0.68
CA ALA A 83 11.29 -1.97 -0.54
C ALA A 83 11.26 -3.40 -1.06
N GLN A 84 11.31 -4.39 -0.17
CA GLN A 84 11.21 -5.80 -0.56
C GLN A 84 9.84 -6.14 -1.14
N LEU A 85 8.78 -5.63 -0.54
CA LEU A 85 7.41 -5.84 -1.04
C LEU A 85 7.24 -5.23 -2.43
N VAL A 86 7.72 -4.00 -2.65
CA VAL A 86 7.66 -3.36 -3.96
C VAL A 86 8.48 -4.14 -4.98
N HIS A 87 9.68 -4.55 -4.62
CA HIS A 87 10.53 -5.35 -5.51
C HIS A 87 9.82 -6.64 -5.92
N HIS A 88 9.19 -7.32 -4.98
CA HIS A 88 8.43 -8.54 -5.25
C HIS A 88 7.26 -8.27 -6.20
N ALA A 89 6.54 -7.16 -5.98
CA ALA A 89 5.39 -6.79 -6.82
C ALA A 89 5.77 -6.47 -8.26
N ARG A 90 7.03 -6.11 -8.52
CA ARG A 90 7.53 -5.86 -9.89
C ARG A 90 7.70 -7.13 -10.70
N SER A 91 7.75 -8.29 -10.06
CA SER A 91 7.98 -9.57 -10.73
C SER A 91 6.89 -9.84 -11.76
N GLY A 92 7.28 -10.08 -13.01
CA GLY A 92 6.35 -10.35 -14.09
C GLY A 92 5.57 -9.14 -14.57
N ARG A 93 5.98 -7.93 -14.21
CA ARG A 93 5.33 -6.69 -14.65
C ARG A 93 6.34 -5.75 -15.27
N ASP A 94 5.93 -5.05 -16.33
CA ASP A 94 6.73 -4.01 -16.98
C ASP A 94 6.34 -2.62 -16.48
N ARG A 95 5.20 -2.50 -15.83
CA ARG A 95 4.66 -1.25 -15.33
C ARG A 95 3.83 -1.50 -14.08
N LEU A 96 3.93 -0.59 -13.12
CA LEU A 96 3.06 -0.55 -11.95
C LEU A 96 2.63 0.89 -11.71
N GLY A 97 1.38 1.08 -11.30
CA GLY A 97 0.85 2.39 -10.96
C GLY A 97 0.15 2.37 -9.62
N LEU A 98 0.11 3.53 -8.98
CA LEU A 98 -0.60 3.70 -7.71
C LEU A 98 -1.08 5.13 -7.55
N TRP A 99 -2.03 5.30 -6.65
CA TRP A 99 -2.46 6.61 -6.16
C TRP A 99 -2.02 6.77 -4.72
N THR A 100 -1.53 7.94 -4.37
CA THR A 100 -1.22 8.31 -2.98
C THR A 100 -1.65 9.76 -2.75
N PHE A 101 -1.92 10.12 -1.50
CA PHE A 101 -2.31 11.49 -1.18
C PHE A 101 -1.10 12.42 -1.26
N GLN A 102 -1.31 13.64 -1.77
CA GLN A 102 -0.23 14.63 -1.87
C GLN A 102 0.33 14.99 -0.49
N ALA A 103 -0.49 14.91 0.57
CA ALA A 103 -0.04 15.14 1.94
C ALA A 103 0.91 14.05 2.46
N ASN A 104 0.94 12.88 1.82
CA ASN A 104 1.77 11.76 2.27
C ASN A 104 3.21 11.88 1.75
N SER A 105 3.94 12.85 2.27
CA SER A 105 5.31 13.14 1.83
C SER A 105 6.26 11.96 2.00
N ARG A 106 6.07 11.17 3.04
CA ARG A 106 6.92 10.00 3.32
C ARG A 106 6.72 8.91 2.27
N ALA A 107 5.48 8.65 1.90
CA ALA A 107 5.18 7.67 0.85
C ALA A 107 5.71 8.14 -0.50
N ILE A 108 5.49 9.40 -0.85
CA ILE A 108 5.98 9.96 -2.11
C ILE A 108 7.51 9.83 -2.20
N ALA A 109 8.23 10.20 -1.15
CA ALA A 109 9.69 10.06 -1.12
C ALA A 109 10.11 8.60 -1.23
N PHE A 110 9.42 7.70 -0.54
CA PHE A 110 9.68 6.26 -0.61
C PHE A 110 9.51 5.75 -2.05
N TYR A 111 8.37 6.04 -2.68
CA TYR A 111 8.11 5.55 -4.04
C TYR A 111 9.10 6.13 -5.06
N ARG A 112 9.50 7.40 -4.90
CA ARG A 112 10.53 7.98 -5.77
C ARG A 112 11.85 7.23 -5.64
N ARG A 113 12.25 6.85 -4.42
CA ARG A 113 13.45 6.03 -4.21
C ARG A 113 13.32 4.66 -4.87
N GLN A 114 12.10 4.14 -5.01
CA GLN A 114 11.82 2.88 -5.67
C GLN A 114 11.71 3.02 -7.19
N GLY A 115 11.92 4.21 -7.74
CA GLY A 115 11.91 4.43 -9.18
C GLY A 115 10.55 4.85 -9.75
N PHE A 116 9.57 5.15 -8.92
CA PHE A 116 8.29 5.69 -9.38
C PHE A 116 8.44 7.17 -9.68
N ARG A 117 7.69 7.65 -10.69
CA ARG A 117 7.65 9.06 -11.07
C ARG A 117 6.21 9.57 -11.04
N GLU A 118 6.05 10.85 -10.82
CA GLU A 118 4.73 11.48 -10.84
C GLU A 118 4.19 11.51 -12.27
N ALA A 119 2.96 11.07 -12.45
CA ALA A 119 2.27 11.07 -13.74
C ALA A 119 1.08 12.01 -13.79
N ALA A 120 0.41 12.26 -12.65
CA ALA A 120 -0.76 13.13 -12.59
C ALA A 120 -1.03 13.57 -11.15
N ARG A 121 -1.81 14.64 -11.00
CA ARG A 121 -2.34 15.11 -9.71
C ARG A 121 -3.81 15.41 -9.87
N THR A 122 -4.57 15.22 -8.78
CA THR A 122 -5.96 15.69 -8.71
C THR A 122 -6.19 16.50 -7.46
N ASP A 123 -7.31 17.22 -7.44
CA ASP A 123 -7.71 18.05 -6.30
C ASP A 123 -8.48 17.27 -5.24
N GLY A 124 -8.70 15.96 -5.45
CA GLY A 124 -9.32 15.11 -4.44
C GLY A 124 -10.72 14.60 -4.76
N ASP A 125 -10.93 14.08 -5.96
CA ASP A 125 -12.18 13.39 -6.30
C ASP A 125 -12.12 11.96 -5.77
N ASN A 126 -12.15 11.83 -4.44
CA ASN A 126 -12.08 10.57 -3.72
C ASN A 126 -12.88 10.68 -2.41
N ASP A 127 -13.09 9.55 -1.74
CA ASP A 127 -13.91 9.46 -0.53
C ASP A 127 -13.37 10.35 0.61
N GLU A 128 -12.05 10.51 0.68
CA GLU A 128 -11.38 11.30 1.73
C GLU A 128 -11.41 12.79 1.45
N ASP A 129 -11.79 13.20 0.23
CA ASP A 129 -11.78 14.59 -0.22
C ASP A 129 -10.40 15.25 -0.05
N LEU A 130 -9.35 14.48 -0.36
CA LEU A 130 -7.96 14.91 -0.24
C LEU A 130 -7.26 14.88 -1.59
N PRO A 131 -6.47 15.93 -1.93
CA PRO A 131 -5.67 15.90 -3.14
C PRO A 131 -4.77 14.68 -3.21
N ASP A 132 -4.72 14.03 -4.36
CA ASP A 132 -3.93 12.83 -4.57
C ASP A 132 -2.98 12.97 -5.75
N MET A 133 -2.12 11.96 -5.92
CA MET A 133 -1.07 11.94 -6.91
C MET A 133 -0.97 10.55 -7.51
N ARG A 134 -0.86 10.49 -8.83
CA ARG A 134 -0.59 9.25 -9.57
C ARG A 134 0.91 9.07 -9.72
N LEU A 135 1.42 7.92 -9.29
CA LEU A 135 2.82 7.54 -9.43
C LEU A 135 2.93 6.28 -10.29
N ILE A 136 3.90 6.27 -11.18
CA ILE A 136 4.10 5.19 -12.15
C ILE A 136 5.57 4.73 -12.09
N TRP A 137 5.75 3.42 -12.08
CA TRP A 137 7.04 2.77 -12.31
C TRP A 137 6.96 2.01 -13.64
N GLU A 138 8.01 2.11 -14.44
CA GLU A 138 8.16 1.35 -15.66
C GLU A 138 9.51 0.65 -15.66
N ARG A 139 9.54 -0.62 -16.10
CA ARG A 139 10.79 -1.36 -16.22
C ARG A 139 11.67 -0.71 -17.26
N ALA A 140 12.95 -0.57 -16.97
CA ALA A 140 13.93 -0.05 -17.93
C ALA A 140 14.03 -0.98 -19.14
N PRO A 141 14.17 -0.44 -20.37
CA PRO A 141 14.31 -1.24 -21.59
C PRO A 141 15.59 -2.05 -21.60
#